data_2a1d415a0d337f0a6ad11a2b142ed734
#
_entry.id   2a1d415a0d337f0a6ad11a2b142ed734
#
_cell.length_a   1.000
_cell.length_b   1.000
_cell.length_c   1.000
_cell.angle_alpha   90.00
_cell.angle_beta   90.00
_cell.angle_gamma   90.00
#
_symmetry.space_group_name_H-M   'P 1'
#
loop_
_entity.id
_entity.type
_entity.pdbx_description
1 polymer ?
#
loop_
_entity_poly.entity_id
_entity_poly.type
_entity_poly.pdbx_seq_one_letter_code
_entity_poly.pdbx_strand_id
1 'polypeptide(L)'
;TGGLLPPGSFATMTRVVISGTGLYRPPHVITNAELVEAFNAYVGLQNEKNAAAIAAGSLPALAPSSVEFIEKASGIQQRYVLDKSGVLDPTRMYPRFQERPDDQISLMAEIAADASNQALAAAGKTGAQVDAVLCASANMQRAYPAMAVEIQQAIGAGGYGFDMNVACSSATFAIEQAANAVRAGTATCVLVVNPEITSAHLEWRDRDC
;
A
#
# COMPACT_ATOMS: atom_id res chain seq x y z
N THR A 1 17.95 -8.79 -48.91
CA THR A 1 19.20 -9.40 -48.43
C THR A 1 19.30 -9.09 -46.96
N GLY A 2 18.75 -9.98 -46.11
CA GLY A 2 18.86 -9.89 -44.65
C GLY A 2 20.26 -10.34 -44.25
N GLY A 3 21.13 -9.41 -43.86
CA GLY A 3 22.41 -9.72 -43.30
C GLY A 3 22.24 -10.34 -41.89
N LEU A 4 22.65 -11.60 -41.75
CA LEU A 4 22.81 -12.21 -40.43
C LEU A 4 23.88 -11.43 -39.68
N LEU A 5 23.54 -11.05 -38.43
CA LEU A 5 24.51 -10.50 -37.48
C LEU A 5 25.64 -11.51 -37.27
N PRO A 6 26.91 -11.07 -37.20
CA PRO A 6 28.04 -11.98 -36.98
C PRO A 6 27.90 -12.71 -35.63
N PRO A 7 28.24 -14.01 -35.57
CA PRO A 7 28.22 -14.78 -34.35
C PRO A 7 29.27 -14.22 -33.38
N GLY A 8 28.83 -13.67 -32.26
CA GLY A 8 29.72 -13.20 -31.19
C GLY A 8 29.47 -11.80 -30.63
N SER A 9 28.57 -11.00 -31.18
CA SER A 9 28.17 -9.74 -30.53
C SER A 9 27.13 -10.03 -29.46
N PHE A 10 27.53 -10.48 -28.27
CA PHE A 10 26.70 -10.34 -27.10
C PHE A 10 26.50 -8.83 -26.91
N ALA A 11 25.31 -8.32 -27.26
CA ALA A 11 24.93 -6.97 -26.88
C ALA A 11 25.20 -6.83 -25.39
N THR A 12 26.05 -5.90 -25.01
CA THR A 12 26.31 -5.59 -23.60
C THR A 12 24.96 -5.26 -22.98
N MET A 13 24.46 -6.15 -22.12
CA MET A 13 23.16 -5.92 -21.48
C MET A 13 23.27 -4.63 -20.65
N THR A 14 22.40 -3.67 -20.91
CA THR A 14 22.31 -2.44 -20.12
C THR A 14 22.12 -2.80 -18.66
N ARG A 15 23.06 -2.38 -17.81
CA ARG A 15 22.93 -2.57 -16.37
C ARG A 15 21.81 -1.66 -15.86
N VAL A 16 20.86 -2.25 -15.16
CA VAL A 16 19.80 -1.55 -14.46
C VAL A 16 20.09 -1.60 -12.98
N VAL A 17 19.92 -0.49 -12.29
CA VAL A 17 20.18 -0.35 -10.85
C VAL A 17 19.01 0.36 -10.19
N ILE A 18 18.78 0.07 -8.91
CA ILE A 18 17.93 0.89 -8.06
C ILE A 18 18.80 2.02 -7.53
N SER A 19 18.53 3.25 -7.95
CA SER A 19 19.35 4.42 -7.64
C SER A 19 18.91 5.17 -6.38
N GLY A 20 17.67 4.98 -5.95
CA GLY A 20 17.14 5.60 -4.73
C GLY A 20 15.90 4.88 -4.24
N THR A 21 15.62 5.01 -2.95
CA THR A 21 14.44 4.45 -2.29
C THR A 21 13.81 5.50 -1.39
N GLY A 22 12.50 5.40 -1.16
CA GLY A 22 11.76 6.26 -0.25
C GLY A 22 10.65 5.46 0.44
N LEU A 23 10.25 5.90 1.62
CA LEU A 23 9.26 5.24 2.44
C LEU A 23 8.34 6.26 3.10
N TYR A 24 7.05 6.16 2.83
CA TYR A 24 6.04 6.83 3.65
C TYR A 24 5.69 5.96 4.86
N ARG A 25 5.71 6.55 6.03
CA ARG A 25 5.28 5.88 7.27
C ARG A 25 4.05 6.61 7.81
N PRO A 26 2.91 5.93 7.96
CA PRO A 26 1.73 6.53 8.59
C PRO A 26 2.05 7.10 9.97
N PRO A 27 1.43 8.23 10.36
CA PRO A 27 1.85 9.00 11.54
C PRO A 27 1.45 8.38 12.87
N HIS A 28 0.47 7.48 12.90
CA HIS A 28 -0.05 6.91 14.13
C HIS A 28 0.37 5.45 14.30
N VAL A 29 0.62 5.07 15.56
CA VAL A 29 0.96 3.70 15.94
C VAL A 29 -0.18 3.15 16.82
N ILE A 30 -0.63 1.94 16.52
CA ILE A 30 -1.49 1.13 17.37
C ILE A 30 -0.67 -0.04 17.90
N THR A 31 -0.52 -0.13 19.20
CA THR A 31 0.09 -1.28 19.88
C THR A 31 -0.90 -2.42 20.03
N ASN A 32 -0.41 -3.65 20.24
CA ASN A 32 -1.30 -4.78 20.54
C ASN A 32 -2.14 -4.54 21.78
N ALA A 33 -1.59 -3.90 22.82
CA ALA A 33 -2.33 -3.60 24.05
C ALA A 33 -3.54 -2.68 23.78
N GLU A 34 -3.34 -1.58 23.05
CA GLU A 34 -4.42 -0.66 22.68
C GLU A 34 -5.48 -1.34 21.80
N LEU A 35 -5.05 -2.16 20.83
CA LEU A 35 -5.97 -2.87 19.96
C LEU A 35 -6.81 -3.90 20.73
N VAL A 36 -6.19 -4.67 21.63
CA VAL A 36 -6.86 -5.66 22.46
C VAL A 36 -7.86 -5.01 23.41
N GLU A 37 -7.51 -3.88 24.02
CA GLU A 37 -8.45 -3.11 24.86
C GLU A 37 -9.69 -2.69 24.07
N ALA A 38 -9.51 -2.06 22.91
CA ALA A 38 -10.61 -1.61 22.06
C ALA A 38 -11.46 -2.80 21.53
N PHE A 39 -10.79 -3.86 21.07
CA PHE A 39 -11.46 -5.06 20.59
C PHE A 39 -12.27 -5.76 21.68
N ASN A 40 -11.72 -5.94 22.87
CA ASN A 40 -12.42 -6.59 23.97
C ASN A 40 -13.63 -5.76 24.48
N ALA A 41 -13.52 -4.42 24.42
CA ALA A 41 -14.66 -3.54 24.66
C ALA A 41 -15.74 -3.73 23.58
N TYR A 42 -15.36 -3.80 22.29
CA TYR A 42 -16.29 -4.13 21.20
C TYR A 42 -16.97 -5.49 21.42
N VAL A 43 -16.22 -6.53 21.77
CA VAL A 43 -16.76 -7.88 22.09
C VAL A 43 -17.78 -7.80 23.21
N GLY A 44 -17.48 -7.07 24.30
CA GLY A 44 -18.42 -6.85 25.40
C GLY A 44 -19.73 -6.22 24.94
N LEU A 45 -19.66 -5.13 24.18
CA LEU A 45 -20.83 -4.44 23.62
C LEU A 45 -21.67 -5.35 22.72
N GLN A 46 -21.04 -6.15 21.86
CA GLN A 46 -21.74 -7.06 20.96
C GLN A 46 -22.40 -8.23 21.70
N ASN A 47 -21.71 -8.81 22.68
CA ASN A 47 -22.25 -9.90 23.49
C ASN A 47 -23.43 -9.43 24.37
N GLU A 48 -23.34 -8.24 24.95
CA GLU A 48 -24.45 -7.63 25.69
C GLU A 48 -25.67 -7.39 24.79
N LYS A 49 -25.45 -6.77 23.62
CA LYS A 49 -26.47 -6.50 22.61
C LYS A 49 -27.21 -7.81 22.19
N ASN A 50 -26.49 -8.91 22.08
CA ASN A 50 -26.98 -10.19 21.60
C ASN A 50 -27.26 -11.19 22.73
N ALA A 51 -27.32 -10.75 23.99
CA ALA A 51 -27.41 -11.64 25.17
C ALA A 51 -28.57 -12.64 25.11
N ALA A 52 -29.74 -12.23 24.62
CA ALA A 52 -30.89 -13.12 24.48
C ALA A 52 -30.67 -14.26 23.46
N ALA A 53 -30.06 -13.92 22.30
CA ALA A 53 -29.76 -14.91 21.25
C ALA A 53 -28.64 -15.87 21.68
N ILE A 54 -27.65 -15.36 22.41
CA ILE A 54 -26.58 -16.16 22.99
C ILE A 54 -27.14 -17.13 24.05
N ALA A 55 -27.96 -16.64 24.95
CA ALA A 55 -28.63 -17.49 25.99
C ALA A 55 -29.51 -18.55 25.38
N ALA A 56 -30.18 -18.27 24.26
CA ALA A 56 -30.99 -19.23 23.52
C ALA A 56 -30.16 -20.23 22.67
N GLY A 57 -28.84 -20.07 22.62
CA GLY A 57 -27.94 -20.91 21.78
C GLY A 57 -28.09 -20.68 20.29
N SER A 58 -28.77 -19.63 19.84
CA SER A 58 -28.95 -19.28 18.42
C SER A 58 -27.79 -18.45 17.83
N LEU A 59 -26.95 -17.88 18.68
CA LEU A 59 -25.77 -17.12 18.30
C LEU A 59 -24.60 -17.45 19.25
N PRO A 60 -23.40 -17.76 18.77
CA PRO A 60 -22.23 -17.93 19.63
C PRO A 60 -21.78 -16.57 20.19
N ALA A 61 -21.34 -16.58 21.44
CA ALA A 61 -20.67 -15.39 22.00
C ALA A 61 -19.33 -15.14 21.30
N LEU A 62 -19.01 -13.87 21.04
CA LEU A 62 -17.69 -13.47 20.56
C LEU A 62 -16.65 -13.71 21.66
N ALA A 63 -15.50 -14.24 21.29
CA ALA A 63 -14.37 -14.46 22.18
C ALA A 63 -13.45 -13.22 22.25
N PRO A 64 -12.96 -12.84 23.43
CA PRO A 64 -11.97 -11.79 23.56
C PRO A 64 -10.63 -12.20 22.97
N SER A 65 -9.77 -11.22 22.71
CA SER A 65 -8.39 -11.42 22.27
C SER A 65 -7.37 -11.09 23.38
N SER A 66 -6.10 -11.40 23.16
CA SER A 66 -5.00 -11.01 24.03
C SER A 66 -3.76 -10.63 23.23
N VAL A 67 -2.84 -9.91 23.87
CA VAL A 67 -1.56 -9.54 23.26
C VAL A 67 -0.78 -10.79 22.86
N GLU A 68 -0.74 -11.79 23.73
CA GLU A 68 -0.03 -13.05 23.51
C GLU A 68 -0.63 -13.83 22.32
N PHE A 69 -1.97 -13.77 22.15
CA PHE A 69 -2.62 -14.40 20.99
C PHE A 69 -2.14 -13.76 19.68
N ILE A 70 -2.14 -12.42 19.60
CA ILE A 70 -1.70 -11.70 18.41
C ILE A 70 -0.23 -11.96 18.11
N GLU A 71 0.65 -11.87 19.11
CA GLU A 71 2.08 -12.09 18.93
C GLU A 71 2.40 -13.53 18.52
N LYS A 72 1.73 -14.51 19.12
CA LYS A 72 1.92 -15.91 18.77
C LYS A 72 1.42 -16.24 17.35
N ALA A 73 0.30 -15.65 16.95
CA ALA A 73 -0.31 -15.91 15.64
C ALA A 73 0.42 -15.23 14.49
N SER A 74 0.91 -13.99 14.68
CA SER A 74 1.41 -13.15 13.61
C SER A 74 2.84 -12.62 13.79
N GLY A 75 3.36 -12.60 15.02
CA GLY A 75 4.61 -11.92 15.36
C GLY A 75 4.51 -10.38 15.35
N ILE A 76 3.33 -9.81 15.09
CA ILE A 76 3.13 -8.37 15.00
C ILE A 76 3.04 -7.78 16.39
N GLN A 77 3.80 -6.70 16.64
CA GLN A 77 3.81 -5.98 17.92
C GLN A 77 3.05 -4.66 17.85
N GLN A 78 3.07 -4.01 16.68
CA GLN A 78 2.42 -2.72 16.45
C GLN A 78 2.06 -2.53 14.98
N ARG A 79 1.16 -1.60 14.70
CA ARG A 79 0.71 -1.24 13.35
C ARG A 79 0.78 0.26 13.15
N TYR A 80 1.22 0.68 11.96
CA TYR A 80 1.16 2.08 11.54
C TYR A 80 -0.12 2.32 10.77
N VAL A 81 -0.87 3.36 11.16
CA VAL A 81 -2.18 3.68 10.58
C VAL A 81 -2.33 5.18 10.31
N LEU A 82 -3.17 5.53 9.36
CA LEU A 82 -3.53 6.92 9.05
C LEU A 82 -4.55 7.48 10.04
N ASP A 83 -5.49 6.67 10.49
CA ASP A 83 -6.44 7.04 11.55
C ASP A 83 -6.45 5.99 12.66
N LYS A 84 -5.98 6.39 13.82
CA LYS A 84 -5.97 5.58 15.05
C LYS A 84 -7.31 5.65 15.78
N SER A 85 -7.93 6.81 15.79
CA SER A 85 -9.10 7.12 16.62
C SER A 85 -10.32 6.28 16.22
N GLY A 86 -10.54 6.10 14.92
CA GLY A 86 -11.65 5.29 14.41
C GLY A 86 -11.45 3.79 14.65
N VAL A 87 -10.21 3.32 14.53
CA VAL A 87 -9.88 1.90 14.78
C VAL A 87 -10.04 1.55 16.26
N LEU A 88 -9.62 2.43 17.16
CA LEU A 88 -9.71 2.21 18.61
C LEU A 88 -11.05 2.60 19.25
N ASP A 89 -12.01 3.07 18.47
CA ASP A 89 -13.39 3.31 18.91
C ASP A 89 -14.17 1.98 18.94
N PRO A 90 -14.50 1.41 20.11
CA PRO A 90 -15.15 0.09 20.20
C PRO A 90 -16.56 0.03 19.59
N THR A 91 -17.16 1.20 19.32
CA THR A 91 -18.47 1.27 18.64
C THR A 91 -18.33 1.21 17.13
N ARG A 92 -17.12 1.46 16.60
CA ARG A 92 -16.82 1.55 15.18
C ARG A 92 -15.84 0.46 14.71
N MET A 93 -14.68 0.37 15.35
CA MET A 93 -13.58 -0.53 14.99
C MET A 93 -13.23 -0.43 13.50
N TYR A 94 -13.10 0.80 13.00
CA TYR A 94 -12.81 1.06 11.59
C TYR A 94 -12.27 2.50 11.40
N PRO A 95 -11.26 2.73 10.56
CA PRO A 95 -10.70 4.05 10.37
C PRO A 95 -11.72 5.03 9.79
N ARG A 96 -11.52 6.32 10.09
CA ARG A 96 -12.31 7.45 9.55
C ARG A 96 -11.47 8.15 8.51
N PHE A 97 -11.83 7.97 7.25
CA PHE A 97 -11.25 8.76 6.16
C PHE A 97 -12.28 9.79 5.71
N GLN A 98 -11.80 11.01 5.49
CA GLN A 98 -12.62 12.03 4.85
C GLN A 98 -12.68 11.74 3.35
N GLU A 99 -13.88 11.80 2.80
CA GLU A 99 -14.08 11.80 1.36
C GLU A 99 -13.42 13.04 0.76
N ARG A 100 -12.67 12.88 -0.31
CA ARG A 100 -12.00 13.96 -1.01
C ARG A 100 -12.76 14.28 -2.29
N PRO A 101 -12.95 15.57 -2.64
CA PRO A 101 -13.47 15.96 -3.94
C PRO A 101 -12.62 15.40 -5.09
N ASP A 102 -13.24 15.23 -6.26
CA ASP A 102 -12.57 14.63 -7.43
C ASP A 102 -11.42 15.50 -7.99
N ASP A 103 -11.40 16.78 -7.67
CA ASP A 103 -10.34 17.73 -8.04
C ASP A 103 -9.13 17.69 -7.10
N GLN A 104 -9.23 16.97 -5.99
CA GLN A 104 -8.11 16.75 -5.07
C GLN A 104 -7.38 15.44 -5.40
N ILE A 105 -6.06 15.48 -5.19
CA ILE A 105 -5.24 14.28 -5.24
C ILE A 105 -5.79 13.22 -4.26
N SER A 106 -5.86 11.97 -4.69
CA SER A 106 -6.27 10.88 -3.81
C SER A 106 -5.29 10.72 -2.64
N LEU A 107 -5.79 10.26 -1.49
CA LEU A 107 -4.96 10.02 -0.31
C LEU A 107 -3.81 9.04 -0.62
N MET A 108 -4.11 8.02 -1.39
CA MET A 108 -3.13 7.02 -1.79
C MET A 108 -2.05 7.60 -2.71
N ALA A 109 -2.41 8.50 -3.65
CA ALA A 109 -1.43 9.17 -4.49
C ALA A 109 -0.61 10.20 -3.71
N GLU A 110 -1.18 10.85 -2.70
CA GLU A 110 -0.46 11.78 -1.83
C GLU A 110 0.65 11.07 -1.04
N ILE A 111 0.35 9.96 -0.37
CA ILE A 111 1.37 9.17 0.35
C ILE A 111 2.40 8.56 -0.59
N ALA A 112 1.98 8.19 -1.80
CA ALA A 112 2.87 7.71 -2.85
C ALA A 112 3.84 8.80 -3.33
N ALA A 113 3.35 10.03 -3.52
CA ALA A 113 4.16 11.17 -3.93
C ALA A 113 5.20 11.54 -2.86
N ASP A 114 4.87 11.45 -1.57
CA ASP A 114 5.83 11.66 -0.48
C ASP A 114 6.99 10.65 -0.54
N ALA A 115 6.67 9.36 -0.61
CA ALA A 115 7.70 8.31 -0.76
C ALA A 115 8.51 8.47 -2.05
N SER A 116 7.86 8.86 -3.14
CA SER A 116 8.49 9.10 -4.45
C SER A 116 9.50 10.24 -4.39
N ASN A 117 9.15 11.35 -3.74
CA ASN A 117 10.05 12.49 -3.58
C ASN A 117 11.30 12.13 -2.75
N GLN A 118 11.14 11.29 -1.73
CA GLN A 118 12.27 10.76 -0.96
C GLN A 118 13.18 9.89 -1.84
N ALA A 119 12.61 9.01 -2.67
CA ALA A 119 13.37 8.17 -3.59
C ALA A 119 14.13 9.01 -4.64
N LEU A 120 13.48 10.03 -5.19
CA LEU A 120 14.09 10.96 -6.14
C LEU A 120 15.25 11.73 -5.51
N ALA A 121 15.06 12.26 -4.30
CA ALA A 121 16.11 12.95 -3.55
C ALA A 121 17.30 12.01 -3.27
N ALA A 122 17.05 10.77 -2.85
CA ALA A 122 18.10 9.77 -2.63
C ALA A 122 18.85 9.41 -3.92
N ALA A 123 18.18 9.45 -5.08
CA ALA A 123 18.80 9.23 -6.39
C ALA A 123 19.52 10.46 -6.96
N GLY A 124 19.40 11.64 -6.32
CA GLY A 124 19.88 12.92 -6.88
C GLY A 124 19.13 13.31 -8.15
N LYS A 125 17.85 13.00 -8.25
CA LYS A 125 16.99 13.23 -9.41
C LYS A 125 15.79 14.10 -9.06
N THR A 126 15.18 14.65 -10.11
CA THR A 126 13.91 15.38 -10.04
C THR A 126 12.82 14.64 -10.79
N GLY A 127 11.56 14.98 -10.55
CA GLY A 127 10.43 14.41 -11.29
C GLY A 127 10.56 14.56 -12.82
N ALA A 128 11.05 15.70 -13.28
CA ALA A 128 11.27 15.95 -14.72
C ALA A 128 12.24 14.98 -15.41
N GLN A 129 13.03 14.22 -14.65
CA GLN A 129 13.95 13.21 -15.16
C GLN A 129 13.36 11.79 -15.15
N VAL A 130 12.11 11.66 -14.74
CA VAL A 130 11.39 10.37 -14.72
C VAL A 130 10.65 10.20 -16.05
N ASP A 131 10.97 9.14 -16.76
CA ASP A 131 10.38 8.81 -18.07
C ASP A 131 9.09 7.98 -17.95
N ALA A 132 8.94 7.26 -16.82
CA ALA A 132 7.76 6.46 -16.56
C ALA A 132 7.48 6.31 -15.05
N VAL A 133 6.20 6.27 -14.69
CA VAL A 133 5.71 5.95 -13.34
C VAL A 133 4.87 4.69 -13.37
N LEU A 134 5.28 3.67 -12.63
CA LEU A 134 4.55 2.42 -12.44
C LEU A 134 3.99 2.39 -11.01
N CYS A 135 2.68 2.53 -10.88
CA CYS A 135 1.98 2.37 -9.61
C CYS A 135 1.53 0.92 -9.46
N ALA A 136 2.16 0.19 -8.55
CA ALA A 136 1.93 -1.23 -8.38
C ALA A 136 1.34 -1.52 -6.99
N SER A 137 0.06 -1.86 -6.94
CA SER A 137 -0.70 -1.99 -5.71
C SER A 137 -1.79 -3.04 -5.85
N ALA A 138 -2.14 -3.70 -4.75
CA ALA A 138 -3.25 -4.66 -4.73
C ALA A 138 -4.61 -3.94 -4.70
N ASN A 139 -4.68 -2.79 -4.05
CA ASN A 139 -5.90 -2.02 -3.86
C ASN A 139 -5.70 -0.59 -4.36
N MET A 140 -6.21 -0.30 -5.54
CA MET A 140 -6.21 1.05 -6.08
C MET A 140 -7.38 1.86 -5.51
N GLN A 141 -7.10 3.06 -5.03
CA GLN A 141 -8.15 3.94 -4.50
C GLN A 141 -9.10 4.43 -5.60
N ARG A 142 -8.58 4.59 -6.82
CA ARG A 142 -9.34 4.98 -8.02
C ARG A 142 -8.98 4.08 -9.18
N ALA A 143 -9.98 3.82 -10.02
CA ALA A 143 -9.76 3.15 -11.30
C ALA A 143 -9.44 4.16 -12.41
N TYR A 144 -9.90 5.42 -12.27
CA TYR A 144 -9.72 6.49 -13.26
C TYR A 144 -9.75 7.87 -12.58
N PRO A 145 -8.79 8.77 -12.92
CA PRO A 145 -7.58 8.47 -13.67
C PRO A 145 -6.72 7.39 -12.98
N ALA A 146 -5.78 6.78 -13.73
CA ALA A 146 -4.84 5.85 -13.13
C ALA A 146 -4.05 6.53 -12.00
N MET A 147 -3.79 5.79 -10.91
CA MET A 147 -3.02 6.31 -9.77
C MET A 147 -1.64 6.79 -10.18
N ALA A 148 -1.01 6.10 -11.14
CA ALA A 148 0.27 6.52 -11.71
C ALA A 148 0.23 7.92 -12.31
N VAL A 149 -0.90 8.34 -12.91
CA VAL A 149 -1.08 9.68 -13.50
C VAL A 149 -1.20 10.75 -12.41
N GLU A 150 -1.93 10.48 -11.34
CA GLU A 150 -1.98 11.39 -10.18
C GLU A 150 -0.59 11.59 -9.56
N ILE A 151 0.18 10.49 -9.43
CA ILE A 151 1.54 10.52 -8.89
C ILE A 151 2.46 11.31 -9.83
N GLN A 152 2.39 11.06 -11.16
CA GLN A 152 3.17 11.83 -12.15
C GLN A 152 2.94 13.33 -12.00
N GLN A 153 1.69 13.75 -11.90
CA GLN A 153 1.34 15.15 -11.72
C GLN A 153 1.91 15.70 -10.41
N ALA A 154 1.78 14.96 -9.30
CA ALA A 154 2.23 15.40 -7.99
C ALA A 154 3.75 15.58 -7.88
N ILE A 155 4.54 14.76 -8.59
CA ILE A 155 6.02 14.84 -8.57
C ILE A 155 6.61 15.61 -9.75
N GLY A 156 5.78 16.11 -10.67
CA GLY A 156 6.24 16.81 -11.88
C GLY A 156 6.95 15.88 -12.87
N ALA A 157 6.55 14.61 -12.95
CA ALA A 157 7.10 13.65 -13.91
C ALA A 157 6.42 13.78 -15.27
N GLY A 158 7.18 13.54 -16.33
CA GLY A 158 6.69 13.42 -17.69
C GLY A 158 6.49 11.96 -18.13
N GLY A 159 6.52 11.76 -19.45
CA GLY A 159 6.48 10.43 -20.05
C GLY A 159 5.15 9.71 -19.89
N TYR A 160 5.18 8.42 -19.58
CA TYR A 160 3.98 7.60 -19.43
C TYR A 160 3.84 7.02 -18.01
N GLY A 161 2.62 6.61 -17.67
CA GLY A 161 2.36 5.93 -16.41
C GLY A 161 1.23 4.93 -16.55
N PHE A 162 1.26 3.87 -15.76
CA PHE A 162 0.17 2.91 -15.65
C PHE A 162 0.15 2.23 -14.30
N ASP A 163 -1.04 1.76 -13.94
CA ASP A 163 -1.26 0.97 -12.74
C ASP A 163 -1.08 -0.52 -13.03
N MET A 164 -0.53 -1.23 -12.05
CA MET A 164 -0.32 -2.68 -12.12
C MET A 164 -0.86 -3.33 -10.85
N ASN A 165 -1.61 -4.41 -11.01
CA ASN A 165 -2.10 -5.23 -9.91
C ASN A 165 -1.74 -6.70 -10.13
N VAL A 166 -0.86 -7.21 -9.30
CA VAL A 166 -0.49 -8.63 -9.18
C VAL A 166 -0.54 -9.00 -7.69
N ALA A 167 -1.52 -8.47 -6.97
CA ALA A 167 -1.70 -8.63 -5.53
C ALA A 167 -0.39 -8.35 -4.77
N CYS A 168 0.00 -9.20 -3.81
CA CYS A 168 1.20 -9.04 -2.99
C CYS A 168 2.52 -9.04 -3.80
N SER A 169 2.50 -9.48 -5.05
CA SER A 169 3.67 -9.53 -5.94
C SER A 169 3.81 -8.30 -6.83
N SER A 170 2.90 -7.32 -6.74
CA SER A 170 2.86 -6.15 -7.63
C SER A 170 4.20 -5.42 -7.69
N ALA A 171 4.84 -5.20 -6.54
CA ALA A 171 6.15 -4.53 -6.45
C ALA A 171 7.23 -5.24 -7.27
N THR A 172 7.32 -6.56 -7.15
CA THR A 172 8.33 -7.37 -7.85
C THR A 172 8.14 -7.32 -9.36
N PHE A 173 6.90 -7.47 -9.82
CA PHE A 173 6.57 -7.39 -11.24
C PHE A 173 6.81 -5.99 -11.81
N ALA A 174 6.50 -4.93 -11.05
CA ALA A 174 6.75 -3.56 -11.50
C ALA A 174 8.26 -3.26 -11.62
N ILE A 175 9.08 -3.75 -10.69
CA ILE A 175 10.54 -3.64 -10.78
C ILE A 175 11.07 -4.35 -12.04
N GLU A 176 10.53 -5.52 -12.36
CA GLU A 176 10.88 -6.23 -13.59
C GLU A 176 10.48 -5.44 -14.85
N GLN A 177 9.24 -4.91 -14.88
CA GLN A 177 8.79 -4.08 -16.02
C GLN A 177 9.63 -2.81 -16.17
N ALA A 178 9.96 -2.14 -15.06
CA ALA A 178 10.86 -1.00 -15.08
C ALA A 178 12.25 -1.36 -15.66
N ALA A 179 12.80 -2.49 -15.22
CA ALA A 179 14.08 -2.97 -15.74
C ALA A 179 14.01 -3.31 -17.23
N ASN A 180 12.90 -3.88 -17.70
CA ASN A 180 12.67 -4.18 -19.10
C ASN A 180 12.55 -2.92 -19.96
N ALA A 181 11.85 -1.89 -19.48
CA ALA A 181 11.75 -0.60 -20.16
C ALA A 181 13.13 0.05 -20.35
N VAL A 182 13.98 0.01 -19.30
CA VAL A 182 15.34 0.54 -19.39
C VAL A 182 16.22 -0.28 -20.34
N ARG A 183 16.16 -1.62 -20.30
CA ARG A 183 16.91 -2.49 -21.21
C ARG A 183 16.49 -2.33 -22.67
N ALA A 184 15.20 -2.12 -22.89
CA ALA A 184 14.66 -1.88 -24.22
C ALA A 184 14.96 -0.46 -24.77
N GLY A 185 15.48 0.44 -23.92
CA GLY A 185 15.77 1.83 -24.30
C GLY A 185 14.52 2.71 -24.42
N THR A 186 13.35 2.24 -23.94
CA THR A 186 12.11 3.03 -23.94
C THR A 186 12.02 4.00 -22.78
N ALA A 187 12.86 3.82 -21.75
CA ALA A 187 13.04 4.71 -20.62
C ALA A 187 14.49 4.68 -20.13
N THR A 188 14.94 5.73 -19.46
CA THR A 188 16.24 5.80 -18.78
C THR A 188 16.08 5.84 -17.26
N CYS A 189 14.96 6.37 -16.80
CA CYS A 189 14.63 6.48 -15.40
C CYS A 189 13.14 6.14 -15.19
N VAL A 190 12.87 5.08 -14.42
CA VAL A 190 11.52 4.62 -14.10
C VAL A 190 11.32 4.70 -12.61
N LEU A 191 10.23 5.31 -12.18
CA LEU A 191 9.77 5.28 -10.80
C LEU A 191 8.80 4.11 -10.62
N VAL A 192 9.10 3.23 -9.69
CA VAL A 192 8.17 2.20 -9.21
C VAL A 192 7.70 2.60 -7.82
N VAL A 193 6.40 2.70 -7.63
CA VAL A 193 5.80 3.08 -6.34
C VAL A 193 4.68 2.12 -5.98
N ASN A 194 4.64 1.73 -4.68
CA ASN A 194 3.76 0.67 -4.19
C ASN A 194 2.95 1.18 -2.99
N PRO A 195 1.98 2.08 -3.20
CA PRO A 195 1.16 2.60 -2.13
C PRO A 195 0.10 1.57 -1.73
N GLU A 196 -0.10 1.38 -0.42
CA GLU A 196 -1.18 0.58 0.14
C GLU A 196 -1.73 1.25 1.40
N ILE A 197 -3.06 1.30 1.51
CA ILE A 197 -3.77 1.73 2.72
C ILE A 197 -4.49 0.51 3.30
N THR A 198 -3.72 -0.50 3.66
CA THR A 198 -4.23 -1.80 4.14
C THR A 198 -5.16 -1.65 5.33
N SER A 199 -4.91 -0.68 6.22
CA SER A 199 -5.77 -0.40 7.38
C SER A 199 -7.22 -0.05 7.01
N ALA A 200 -7.49 0.37 5.77
CA ALA A 200 -8.83 0.64 5.25
C ALA A 200 -9.59 -0.62 4.79
N HIS A 201 -8.90 -1.75 4.66
CA HIS A 201 -9.46 -3.00 4.15
C HIS A 201 -9.49 -4.11 5.18
N LEU A 202 -8.81 -3.94 6.32
CA LEU A 202 -8.84 -4.90 7.41
C LEU A 202 -10.20 -4.90 8.10
N GLU A 203 -10.71 -6.08 8.45
CA GLU A 203 -11.86 -6.22 9.32
C GLU A 203 -11.40 -6.23 10.79
N TRP A 204 -11.26 -5.05 11.35
CA TRP A 204 -10.77 -4.86 12.72
C TRP A 204 -11.64 -5.47 13.81
N ARG A 205 -12.88 -5.88 13.48
CA ARG A 205 -13.82 -6.56 14.37
C ARG A 205 -13.69 -8.09 14.32
N ASP A 206 -12.82 -8.59 13.46
CA ASP A 206 -12.50 -10.02 13.38
C ASP A 206 -11.23 -10.30 14.18
N ARG A 207 -11.33 -11.25 15.13
CA ARG A 207 -10.22 -11.65 15.97
C ARG A 207 -9.06 -12.27 15.20
N ASP A 208 -9.36 -12.94 14.12
CA ASP A 208 -8.44 -13.78 13.35
C ASP A 208 -7.91 -13.08 12.07
N CYS A 209 -8.28 -11.78 11.86
CA CYS A 209 -7.87 -10.98 10.71
C CYS A 209 -6.60 -10.13 10.94
#